data_91f85f60ba1502cb0811e5651aee3fca
#
_entry.id   91f85f60ba1502cb0811e5651aee3fca
#
_cell.length_a   1.000
_cell.length_b   1.000
_cell.length_c   1.000
_cell.angle_alpha   90.00
_cell.angle_beta   90.00
_cell.angle_gamma   90.00
#
_symmetry.space_group_name_H-M   'P 1'
#
loop_
_entity.id
_entity.type
_entity.pdbx_description
1 polymer ?
#
loop_
_entity_poly.entity_id
_entity_poly.type
_entity_poly.pdbx_seq_one_letter_code
_entity_poly.pdbx_strand_id
1 'polypeptide(L)'
;MAENKLADMSTEFAVRILNLTDGIKGHYSLANQLERSGTSIGANIREAKYAHSKADFVAKLQISLKECYETEYWVEIAQKANIISEEIAKNVLHDCGSIRRMLITSINTAKENAK
;
A
#
# COMPACT_ATOMS: atom_id res chain seq x y z
N MET A 1 -17.90 1.92 7.50
CA MET A 1 -17.78 2.16 6.04
C MET A 1 -16.46 1.61 5.54
N ALA A 2 -16.49 0.92 4.41
CA ALA A 2 -15.29 0.27 3.85
C ALA A 2 -14.19 1.28 3.52
N GLU A 3 -14.54 2.45 3.00
CA GLU A 3 -13.56 3.50 2.68
C GLU A 3 -12.84 4.01 3.93
N ASN A 4 -13.56 4.17 5.06
CA ASN A 4 -12.94 4.61 6.30
C ASN A 4 -12.01 3.55 6.86
N LYS A 5 -12.40 2.28 6.77
CA LYS A 5 -11.56 1.16 7.20
C LYS A 5 -10.29 1.09 6.35
N LEU A 6 -10.43 1.23 5.04
CA LEU A 6 -9.31 1.21 4.11
C LEU A 6 -8.35 2.38 4.38
N ALA A 7 -8.88 3.58 4.63
CA ALA A 7 -8.08 4.75 4.97
C ALA A 7 -7.29 4.51 6.25
N ASP A 8 -7.94 3.98 7.29
CA ASP A 8 -7.29 3.72 8.58
C ASP A 8 -6.22 2.65 8.45
N MET A 9 -6.52 1.54 7.77
CA MET A 9 -5.57 0.46 7.58
C MET A 9 -4.33 0.92 6.81
N SER A 10 -4.53 1.72 5.76
CA SER A 10 -3.42 2.20 4.95
C SER A 10 -2.56 3.23 5.68
N THR A 11 -3.16 4.02 6.56
CA THR A 11 -2.41 4.96 7.41
C THR A 11 -1.57 4.20 8.43
N GLU A 12 -2.14 3.21 9.11
CA GLU A 12 -1.40 2.36 10.04
C GLU A 12 -0.26 1.63 9.33
N PHE A 13 -0.53 1.15 8.13
CA PHE A 13 0.48 0.46 7.31
C PHE A 13 1.63 1.42 6.97
N ALA A 14 1.33 2.66 6.58
CA ALA A 14 2.34 3.66 6.28
C ALA A 14 3.26 3.91 7.48
N VAL A 15 2.68 4.02 8.67
CA VAL A 15 3.47 4.21 9.90
C VAL A 15 4.38 3.00 10.14
N ARG A 16 3.88 1.79 9.94
CA ARG A 16 4.69 0.58 10.09
C ARG A 16 5.85 0.55 9.10
N ILE A 17 5.60 0.97 7.85
CA ILE A 17 6.67 1.03 6.84
C ILE A 17 7.73 2.06 7.23
N LEU A 18 7.33 3.22 7.74
CA LEU A 18 8.29 4.23 8.20
C LEU A 18 9.17 3.69 9.34
N ASN A 19 8.55 3.00 10.29
CA ASN A 19 9.29 2.38 11.40
C ASN A 19 10.24 1.29 10.90
N LEU A 20 9.81 0.52 9.92
CA LEU A 20 10.63 -0.54 9.32
C LEU A 20 11.84 0.06 8.59
N THR A 21 11.61 1.04 7.75
CA THR A 21 12.69 1.64 6.94
C THR A 21 13.70 2.39 7.80
N ASP A 22 13.26 2.97 8.91
CA ASP A 22 14.15 3.60 9.89
C ASP A 22 15.20 2.63 10.41
N GLY A 23 14.87 1.36 10.51
CA GLY A 23 15.77 0.30 10.99
C GLY A 23 16.73 -0.23 9.93
N ILE A 24 16.52 0.11 8.66
CA ILE A 24 17.37 -0.37 7.57
C ILE A 24 18.58 0.53 7.43
N LYS A 25 19.76 -0.03 7.65
CA LYS A 25 21.03 0.70 7.56
C LYS A 25 21.83 0.19 6.37
N GLY A 26 22.45 1.11 5.63
CA GLY A 26 23.35 0.77 4.53
C GLY A 26 22.68 0.43 3.20
N HIS A 27 21.35 0.48 3.14
CA HIS A 27 20.57 0.20 1.92
C HIS A 27 19.54 1.29 1.69
N TYR A 28 20.03 2.54 1.62
CA TYR A 28 19.16 3.72 1.59
C TYR A 28 18.27 3.79 0.34
N SER A 29 18.78 3.34 -0.80
CA SER A 29 17.97 3.33 -2.03
C SER A 29 16.76 2.40 -1.91
N LEU A 30 16.97 1.20 -1.36
CA LEU A 30 15.90 0.24 -1.11
C LEU A 30 14.92 0.80 -0.08
N ALA A 31 15.44 1.32 1.03
CA ALA A 31 14.60 1.88 2.08
C ALA A 31 13.73 3.02 1.55
N ASN A 32 14.31 3.89 0.71
CA ASN A 32 13.56 5.00 0.10
C ASN A 32 12.45 4.51 -0.82
N GLN A 33 12.71 3.49 -1.63
CA GLN A 33 11.69 2.92 -2.51
C GLN A 33 10.55 2.27 -1.73
N LEU A 34 10.90 1.55 -0.67
CA LEU A 34 9.91 0.92 0.20
C LEU A 34 9.07 1.97 0.92
N GLU A 35 9.69 3.00 1.46
CA GLU A 35 9.00 4.11 2.11
C GLU A 35 8.07 4.81 1.13
N ARG A 36 8.56 5.15 -0.06
CA ARG A 36 7.77 5.85 -1.08
C ARG A 36 6.53 5.03 -1.46
N SER A 37 6.72 3.77 -1.84
CA SER A 37 5.59 2.92 -2.27
C SER A 37 4.63 2.65 -1.12
N GLY A 38 5.16 2.31 0.05
CA GLY A 38 4.33 1.96 1.22
C GLY A 38 3.48 3.12 1.73
N THR A 39 3.97 4.35 1.63
CA THR A 39 3.20 5.53 2.04
C THR A 39 2.27 6.03 0.94
N SER A 40 2.60 5.74 -0.32
CA SER A 40 1.77 6.14 -1.47
C SER A 40 0.44 5.40 -1.53
N ILE A 41 0.36 4.21 -0.94
CA ILE A 41 -0.89 3.45 -0.88
C ILE A 41 -1.97 4.30 -0.21
N GLY A 42 -1.71 4.75 1.01
CA GLY A 42 -2.67 5.55 1.77
C GLY A 42 -2.87 6.95 1.19
N ALA A 43 -1.81 7.54 0.64
CA ALA A 43 -1.92 8.86 0.02
C ALA A 43 -2.95 8.85 -1.12
N ASN A 44 -2.90 7.82 -1.98
CA ASN A 44 -3.84 7.69 -3.10
C ASN A 44 -5.25 7.33 -2.63
N ILE A 45 -5.38 6.54 -1.58
CA ILE A 45 -6.70 6.25 -0.98
C ILE A 45 -7.32 7.56 -0.46
N ARG A 46 -6.52 8.40 0.20
CA ARG A 46 -6.98 9.70 0.68
C ARG A 46 -7.42 10.60 -0.46
N GLU A 47 -6.64 10.66 -1.53
CA GLU A 47 -6.97 11.47 -2.70
C GLU A 47 -8.24 10.98 -3.40
N ALA A 48 -8.47 9.65 -3.39
CA ALA A 48 -9.69 9.08 -3.96
C ALA A 48 -10.95 9.61 -3.26
N LYS A 49 -10.87 9.87 -1.96
CA LYS A 49 -11.99 10.41 -1.18
C LYS A 49 -12.45 11.78 -1.70
N TYR A 50 -11.54 12.54 -2.31
CA TYR A 50 -11.81 13.88 -2.83
C TYR A 50 -11.84 13.91 -4.36
N ALA A 51 -12.05 12.76 -4.98
CA ALA A 51 -12.08 12.65 -6.44
C ALA A 51 -13.25 13.45 -7.05
N HIS A 52 -13.00 13.99 -8.23
CA HIS A 52 -13.97 14.82 -8.95
C HIS A 52 -15.05 14.01 -9.68
N SER A 53 -14.80 12.72 -9.90
CA SER A 53 -15.69 11.86 -10.67
C SER A 53 -15.46 10.40 -10.26
N LYS A 54 -16.36 9.51 -10.68
CA LYS A 54 -16.16 8.06 -10.48
C LYS A 54 -14.91 7.57 -11.18
N ALA A 55 -14.66 8.06 -12.39
CA ALA A 55 -13.45 7.68 -13.14
C ALA A 55 -12.19 8.08 -12.39
N ASP A 56 -12.16 9.29 -11.81
CA ASP A 56 -11.03 9.76 -11.01
C ASP A 56 -10.89 8.93 -9.73
N PHE A 57 -12.00 8.63 -9.06
CA PHE A 57 -12.02 7.77 -7.87
C PHE A 57 -11.37 6.42 -8.17
N VAL A 58 -11.82 5.74 -9.24
CA VAL A 58 -11.29 4.45 -9.66
C VAL A 58 -9.80 4.57 -10.01
N ALA A 59 -9.43 5.63 -10.75
CA ALA A 59 -8.03 5.85 -11.14
C ALA A 59 -7.12 5.95 -9.91
N LYS A 60 -7.52 6.68 -8.88
CA LYS A 60 -6.75 6.84 -7.65
C LYS A 60 -6.61 5.52 -6.91
N LEU A 61 -7.68 4.73 -6.82
CA LEU A 61 -7.60 3.42 -6.19
C LEU A 61 -6.72 2.46 -6.98
N GLN A 62 -6.72 2.55 -8.31
CA GLN A 62 -5.85 1.72 -9.16
C GLN A 62 -4.38 2.07 -8.95
N ILE A 63 -4.05 3.34 -8.75
CA ILE A 63 -2.69 3.75 -8.42
C ILE A 63 -2.29 3.17 -7.06
N SER A 64 -3.19 3.26 -6.07
CA SER A 64 -2.94 2.68 -4.75
C SER A 64 -2.68 1.17 -4.84
N LEU A 65 -3.48 0.46 -5.63
CA LEU A 65 -3.31 -0.99 -5.86
C LEU A 65 -1.94 -1.30 -6.46
N LYS A 66 -1.53 -0.53 -7.46
CA LYS A 66 -0.22 -0.67 -8.09
C LYS A 66 0.89 -0.48 -7.05
N GLU A 67 0.74 0.48 -6.16
CA GLU A 67 1.71 0.73 -5.10
C GLU A 67 1.77 -0.43 -4.10
N CYS A 68 0.66 -1.14 -3.86
CA CYS A 68 0.66 -2.35 -3.05
C CYS A 68 1.59 -3.40 -3.67
N TYR A 69 1.46 -3.65 -4.96
CA TYR A 69 2.30 -4.63 -5.65
C TYR A 69 3.76 -4.21 -5.61
N GLU A 70 4.05 -2.93 -5.79
CA GLU A 70 5.44 -2.45 -5.73
C GLU A 70 6.00 -2.60 -4.31
N THR A 71 5.22 -2.31 -3.29
CA THR A 71 5.64 -2.48 -1.89
C THR A 71 5.96 -3.94 -1.59
N GLU A 72 5.12 -4.86 -2.06
CA GLU A 72 5.35 -6.30 -1.90
C GLU A 72 6.66 -6.73 -2.55
N TYR A 73 6.96 -6.18 -3.70
CA TYR A 73 8.21 -6.46 -4.41
C TYR A 73 9.43 -6.03 -3.59
N TRP A 74 9.42 -4.79 -3.06
CA TRP A 74 10.54 -4.30 -2.25
C TRP A 74 10.72 -5.10 -0.97
N VAL A 75 9.61 -5.52 -0.35
CA VAL A 75 9.66 -6.38 0.85
C VAL A 75 10.28 -7.73 0.51
N GLU A 76 9.89 -8.31 -0.62
CA GLU A 76 10.45 -9.59 -1.09
C GLU A 76 11.96 -9.49 -1.30
N ILE A 77 12.41 -8.44 -1.97
CA ILE A 77 13.84 -8.19 -2.18
C ILE A 77 14.57 -8.06 -0.84
N ALA A 78 14.02 -7.25 0.07
CA ALA A 78 14.65 -7.02 1.37
C ALA A 78 14.80 -8.33 2.16
N GLN A 79 13.81 -9.19 2.10
CA GLN A 79 13.83 -10.47 2.80
C GLN A 79 14.85 -11.43 2.15
N LYS A 80 14.82 -11.55 0.82
CA LYS A 80 15.75 -12.45 0.11
C LYS A 80 17.20 -12.01 0.24
N ALA A 81 17.44 -10.72 0.38
CA ALA A 81 18.78 -10.16 0.57
C ALA A 81 19.19 -10.15 2.05
N ASN A 82 18.37 -10.72 2.93
CA ASN A 82 18.62 -10.79 4.38
C ASN A 82 18.74 -9.41 5.05
N ILE A 83 18.07 -8.41 4.48
CA ILE A 83 18.01 -7.06 5.06
C ILE A 83 16.97 -7.00 6.16
N ILE A 84 15.85 -7.72 5.98
CA ILE A 84 14.82 -7.89 7.00
C ILE A 84 14.58 -9.38 7.24
N SER A 85 14.06 -9.73 8.41
CA SER A 85 13.78 -11.12 8.74
C SER A 85 12.58 -11.65 7.97
N GLU A 86 12.50 -12.97 7.85
CA GLU A 86 11.35 -13.65 7.25
C GLU A 86 10.06 -13.31 7.99
N GLU A 87 10.13 -13.25 9.34
CA GLU A 87 8.96 -12.91 10.16
C GLU A 87 8.44 -11.51 9.89
N ILE A 88 9.32 -10.52 9.80
CA ILE A 88 8.96 -9.14 9.49
C ILE A 88 8.34 -9.08 8.09
N ALA A 89 8.97 -9.72 7.12
CA ALA A 89 8.47 -9.75 5.74
C ALA A 89 7.08 -10.36 5.67
N LYS A 90 6.87 -11.49 6.35
CA LYS A 90 5.57 -12.17 6.38
C LYS A 90 4.48 -11.29 6.94
N ASN A 91 4.75 -10.57 8.03
CA ASN A 91 3.77 -9.68 8.65
C ASN A 91 3.43 -8.49 7.75
N VAL A 92 4.41 -7.88 7.13
CA VAL A 92 4.20 -6.75 6.22
C VAL A 92 3.41 -7.20 4.99
N LEU A 93 3.78 -8.35 4.41
CA LEU A 93 3.08 -8.89 3.24
C LEU A 93 1.63 -9.24 3.56
N HIS A 94 1.37 -9.75 4.76
CA HIS A 94 0.01 -10.05 5.21
C HIS A 94 -0.84 -8.78 5.24
N ASP A 95 -0.33 -7.73 5.86
CA ASP A 95 -1.06 -6.47 5.99
C ASP A 95 -1.26 -5.79 4.64
N CYS A 96 -0.23 -5.78 3.80
CA CYS A 96 -0.32 -5.21 2.46
C CYS A 96 -1.35 -5.99 1.62
N GLY A 97 -1.34 -7.31 1.75
CA GLY A 97 -2.31 -8.17 1.06
C GLY A 97 -3.75 -7.90 1.47
N SER A 98 -3.98 -7.61 2.75
CA SER A 98 -5.32 -7.26 3.24
C SER A 98 -5.82 -5.96 2.60
N ILE A 99 -4.95 -4.95 2.53
CA ILE A 99 -5.28 -3.68 1.87
C ILE A 99 -5.54 -3.91 0.39
N ARG A 100 -4.68 -4.68 -0.25
CA ARG A 100 -4.78 -4.98 -1.69
C ARG A 100 -6.12 -5.63 -2.03
N ARG A 101 -6.56 -6.60 -1.24
CA ARG A 101 -7.85 -7.28 -1.46
C ARG A 101 -9.02 -6.31 -1.31
N MET A 102 -8.96 -5.43 -0.31
CA MET A 102 -10.00 -4.41 -0.13
C MET A 102 -10.03 -3.41 -1.29
N LEU A 103 -8.87 -3.02 -1.80
CA LEU A 103 -8.77 -2.13 -2.96
C LEU A 103 -9.42 -2.77 -4.19
N ILE A 104 -9.12 -4.04 -4.44
CA ILE A 104 -9.70 -4.77 -5.58
C ILE A 104 -11.23 -4.78 -5.47
N THR A 105 -11.75 -5.10 -4.30
CA THR A 105 -13.20 -5.10 -4.06
C THR A 105 -13.80 -3.71 -4.29
N SER A 106 -13.18 -2.68 -3.75
CA SER A 106 -13.68 -1.30 -3.90
C SER A 106 -13.67 -0.84 -5.36
N ILE A 107 -12.61 -1.16 -6.09
CA ILE A 107 -12.49 -0.84 -7.52
C ILE A 107 -13.60 -1.53 -8.31
N ASN A 108 -13.79 -2.83 -8.08
CA ASN A 108 -14.81 -3.60 -8.79
C ASN A 108 -16.21 -3.09 -8.51
N THR A 109 -16.51 -2.77 -7.25
CA THR A 109 -17.78 -2.19 -6.85
C THR A 109 -18.04 -0.85 -7.55
N ALA A 110 -17.03 0.02 -7.57
CA ALA A 110 -17.15 1.34 -8.21
C ALA A 110 -17.37 1.21 -9.72
N LYS A 111 -16.67 0.29 -10.38
CA LYS A 111 -16.82 0.05 -11.82
C LYS A 111 -18.21 -0.48 -12.14
N GLU A 112 -18.72 -1.39 -11.32
CA GLU A 112 -20.06 -1.95 -11.48
C GLU A 112 -21.13 -0.88 -11.37
N ASN A 113 -21.00 0.00 -10.38
CA ASN A 113 -21.94 1.10 -10.13
C ASN A 113 -21.87 2.20 -11.20
N ALA A 114 -20.82 2.25 -11.99
CA ALA A 114 -20.62 3.25 -13.04
C ALA A 114 -21.33 2.89 -14.35
N LYS A 115 -21.86 1.67 -14.45
CA LYS A 115 -22.55 1.21 -15.68
C LYS A 115 -24.00 1.74 -15.73
#